data_9571fe03dbb307c9a2370a1f829d4ca5
#
_entry.id   9571fe03dbb307c9a2370a1f829d4ca5
#
_cell.length_a   1.000
_cell.length_b   1.000
_cell.length_c   1.000
_cell.angle_alpha   90.00
_cell.angle_beta   90.00
_cell.angle_gamma   90.00
#
_symmetry.space_group_name_H-M   'P 1'
#
loop_
_entity.id
_entity.type
_entity.pdbx_description
1 polymer ?
#
loop_
_entity_poly.entity_id
_entity_poly.type
_entity_poly.pdbx_seq_one_letter_code
_entity_poly.pdbx_strand_id
1 'polypeptide(L)'
;MGSQVHYLPLTPALFSILVFLFVGLIILIQLRILRYAYMKLGVGPGAALLLLFGSLIGSYFNIPITILPGQLVRSGEVVDFFGMQYVVPLVQQWPGTVLAVNVGGAVIPTLMSTYLVLRYQLWVKATIAVAAIAVIIHAMATPVHGLGIAVPVFAPVVVTAILAFLLSREYAAPLAYIGGSMGTLIGADLSNLDKISGLGAPVASIGGAGTFDGIFLTGILAVLLAGIVSPSRPKPAW
;
A
#
# COMPACT_ATOMS: atom_id res chain seq x y z
N MET A 1 -22.61 -21.97 14.07
CA MET A 1 -22.43 -20.66 13.43
C MET A 1 -21.45 -19.90 14.30
N GLY A 2 -20.15 -19.99 14.01
CA GLY A 2 -19.11 -19.31 14.76
C GLY A 2 -19.01 -17.86 14.27
N SER A 3 -19.21 -16.91 15.18
CA SER A 3 -18.91 -15.51 14.94
C SER A 3 -17.41 -15.40 14.66
N GLN A 4 -17.02 -15.04 13.45
CA GLN A 4 -15.66 -14.66 13.16
C GLN A 4 -15.41 -13.32 13.84
N VAL A 5 -14.90 -13.37 15.07
CA VAL A 5 -14.43 -12.18 15.76
C VAL A 5 -13.15 -11.74 15.03
N HIS A 6 -13.25 -10.66 14.28
CA HIS A 6 -12.08 -9.99 13.69
C HIS A 6 -11.31 -9.37 14.84
N TYR A 7 -10.29 -10.06 15.32
CA TYR A 7 -9.30 -9.45 16.18
C TYR A 7 -8.42 -8.56 15.32
N LEU A 8 -8.50 -7.24 15.51
CA LEU A 8 -7.45 -6.35 15.07
C LEU A 8 -6.19 -6.73 15.87
N PRO A 9 -5.12 -7.23 15.23
CA PRO A 9 -3.92 -7.71 15.93
C PRO A 9 -3.03 -6.53 16.38
N LEU A 10 -3.65 -5.47 16.85
CA LEU A 10 -2.98 -4.23 17.23
C LEU A 10 -2.89 -4.17 18.76
N THR A 11 -1.68 -3.96 19.26
CA THR A 11 -1.54 -3.56 20.66
C THR A 11 -2.29 -2.23 20.89
N PRO A 12 -2.89 -1.98 22.07
CA PRO A 12 -3.58 -0.72 22.35
C PRO A 12 -2.72 0.52 22.08
N ALA A 13 -1.41 0.44 22.32
CA ALA A 13 -0.46 1.50 22.04
C ALA A 13 -0.34 1.77 20.53
N LEU A 14 -0.19 0.73 19.70
CA LEU A 14 -0.10 0.89 18.27
C LEU A 14 -1.42 1.37 17.67
N PHE A 15 -2.56 0.88 18.16
CA PHE A 15 -3.88 1.38 17.75
C PHE A 15 -4.02 2.87 18.03
N SER A 16 -3.62 3.33 19.22
CA SER A 16 -3.65 4.74 19.59
C SER A 16 -2.74 5.60 18.71
N ILE A 17 -1.54 5.11 18.39
CA ILE A 17 -0.62 5.78 17.45
C ILE A 17 -1.25 5.88 16.05
N LEU A 18 -1.86 4.81 15.55
CA LEU A 18 -2.52 4.81 14.24
C LEU A 18 -3.71 5.77 14.19
N VAL A 19 -4.53 5.81 15.25
CA VAL A 19 -5.63 6.79 15.37
C VAL A 19 -5.09 8.21 15.42
N PHE A 20 -4.04 8.45 16.19
CA PHE A 20 -3.39 9.77 16.26
C PHE A 20 -2.82 10.19 14.91
N LEU A 21 -2.12 9.29 14.21
CA LEU A 21 -1.60 9.53 12.86
C LEU A 21 -2.74 9.77 11.86
N PHE A 22 -3.84 9.04 11.97
CA PHE A 22 -5.01 9.23 11.11
C PHE A 22 -5.67 10.59 11.34
N VAL A 23 -5.92 10.95 12.60
CA VAL A 23 -6.43 12.27 12.97
C VAL A 23 -5.44 13.36 12.54
N GLY A 24 -4.16 13.17 12.78
CA GLY A 24 -3.09 14.06 12.30
C GLY A 24 -3.08 14.20 10.78
N LEU A 25 -3.27 13.11 10.04
CA LEU A 25 -3.36 13.11 8.57
C LEU A 25 -4.59 13.89 8.07
N ILE A 26 -5.75 13.73 8.71
CA ILE A 26 -6.95 14.52 8.42
C ILE A 26 -6.70 16.01 8.70
N ILE A 27 -6.08 16.32 9.84
CA ILE A 27 -5.71 17.70 10.21
C ILE A 27 -4.72 18.29 9.19
N LEU A 28 -3.72 17.51 8.75
CA LEU A 28 -2.76 17.94 7.71
C LEU A 28 -3.43 18.18 6.36
N ILE A 29 -4.47 17.40 6.01
CA ILE A 29 -5.31 17.67 4.83
C ILE A 29 -6.01 19.02 4.98
N GLN A 30 -6.57 19.29 6.14
CA GLN A 30 -7.21 20.59 6.45
C GLN A 30 -6.18 21.73 6.48
N LEU A 31 -4.97 21.50 6.99
CA LEU A 31 -3.88 22.48 7.10
C LEU A 31 -3.13 22.77 5.78
N ARG A 32 -3.65 22.40 4.63
CA ARG A 32 -3.12 22.69 3.29
C ARG A 32 -1.92 21.86 2.82
N ILE A 33 -1.24 21.07 3.66
CA ILE A 33 -0.04 20.33 3.26
C ILE A 33 -0.40 19.18 2.30
N LEU A 34 -1.37 18.36 2.66
CA LEU A 34 -1.88 17.31 1.78
C LEU A 34 -2.63 17.87 0.58
N ARG A 35 -3.42 18.93 0.78
CA ARG A 35 -4.02 19.66 -0.33
C ARG A 35 -2.97 20.12 -1.34
N TYR A 36 -1.82 20.58 -0.88
CA TYR A 36 -0.69 20.94 -1.74
C TYR A 36 -0.14 19.71 -2.50
N ALA A 37 0.07 18.58 -1.82
CA ALA A 37 0.55 17.35 -2.47
C ALA A 37 -0.42 16.86 -3.55
N TYR A 38 -1.72 16.78 -3.25
CA TYR A 38 -2.73 16.39 -4.24
C TYR A 38 -2.88 17.42 -5.38
N MET A 39 -2.72 18.71 -5.09
CA MET A 39 -2.67 19.74 -6.14
C MET A 39 -1.44 19.54 -7.05
N LYS A 40 -0.34 19.00 -6.53
CA LYS A 40 0.82 18.58 -7.33
C LYS A 40 0.52 17.36 -8.21
N LEU A 41 -0.41 16.50 -7.82
CA LEU A 41 -0.95 15.44 -8.69
C LEU A 41 -1.97 15.96 -9.72
N GLY A 42 -2.34 17.25 -9.66
CA GLY A 42 -3.36 17.82 -10.50
C GLY A 42 -4.79 17.43 -10.11
N VAL A 43 -4.99 16.87 -8.92
CA VAL A 43 -6.30 16.48 -8.39
C VAL A 43 -6.90 17.64 -7.59
N GLY A 44 -8.19 17.89 -7.76
CA GLY A 44 -8.89 18.91 -6.97
C GLY A 44 -9.06 18.50 -5.50
N PRO A 45 -9.24 19.48 -4.58
CA PRO A 45 -9.31 19.20 -3.15
C PRO A 45 -10.45 18.26 -2.72
N GLY A 46 -11.60 18.32 -3.40
CA GLY A 46 -12.72 17.40 -3.16
C GLY A 46 -12.41 15.97 -3.61
N ALA A 47 -11.84 15.82 -4.81
CA ALA A 47 -11.42 14.51 -5.31
C ALA A 47 -10.28 13.90 -4.46
N ALA A 48 -9.39 14.72 -3.90
CA ALA A 48 -8.36 14.27 -2.96
C ALA A 48 -8.97 13.64 -1.70
N LEU A 49 -9.98 14.27 -1.12
CA LEU A 49 -10.69 13.71 0.03
C LEU A 49 -11.45 12.43 -0.34
N LEU A 50 -12.11 12.40 -1.49
CA LEU A 50 -12.78 11.19 -1.98
C LEU A 50 -11.80 10.03 -2.18
N LEU A 51 -10.63 10.29 -2.74
CA LEU A 51 -9.58 9.27 -2.90
C LEU A 51 -9.07 8.77 -1.56
N LEU A 52 -8.84 9.67 -0.60
CA LEU A 52 -8.39 9.30 0.74
C LEU A 52 -9.42 8.43 1.46
N PHE A 53 -10.67 8.92 1.57
CA PHE A 53 -11.74 8.17 2.23
C PHE A 53 -12.14 6.93 1.45
N GLY A 54 -12.11 7.00 0.12
CA GLY A 54 -12.36 5.86 -0.75
C GLY A 54 -11.33 4.74 -0.55
N SER A 55 -10.04 5.09 -0.48
CA SER A 55 -8.99 4.11 -0.17
C SER A 55 -9.13 3.55 1.24
N LEU A 56 -9.42 4.40 2.23
CA LEU A 56 -9.60 3.98 3.62
C LEU A 56 -10.80 3.03 3.76
N ILE A 57 -11.97 3.41 3.27
CA ILE A 57 -13.17 2.58 3.33
C ILE A 57 -13.01 1.36 2.43
N GLY A 58 -12.44 1.54 1.23
CA GLY A 58 -12.16 0.47 0.29
C GLY A 58 -11.21 -0.59 0.83
N SER A 59 -10.32 -0.24 1.77
CA SER A 59 -9.39 -1.18 2.38
C SER A 59 -10.08 -2.28 3.21
N TYR A 60 -11.34 -2.08 3.60
CA TYR A 60 -12.15 -3.11 4.25
C TYR A 60 -12.79 -4.10 3.27
N PHE A 61 -12.76 -3.80 1.97
CA PHE A 61 -13.38 -4.63 0.94
C PHE A 61 -12.32 -5.41 0.16
N ASN A 62 -12.38 -6.74 0.27
CA ASN A 62 -11.53 -7.68 -0.45
C ASN A 62 -12.38 -8.44 -1.46
N ILE A 63 -12.04 -8.38 -2.73
CA ILE A 63 -12.70 -9.10 -3.82
C ILE A 63 -11.99 -10.45 -3.96
N PRO A 64 -12.62 -11.59 -3.60
CA PRO A 64 -11.99 -12.90 -3.71
C PRO A 64 -11.81 -13.27 -5.18
N ILE A 65 -10.61 -13.79 -5.54
CA ILE A 65 -10.28 -14.25 -6.89
C ILE A 65 -10.26 -15.77 -6.93
N THR A 66 -9.54 -16.40 -6.01
CA THR A 66 -9.35 -17.85 -5.99
C THR A 66 -8.96 -18.32 -4.59
N ILE A 67 -9.02 -19.65 -4.40
CA ILE A 67 -8.56 -20.28 -3.17
C ILE A 67 -7.28 -21.07 -3.50
N LEU A 68 -6.18 -20.69 -2.86
CA LEU A 68 -4.93 -21.42 -2.94
C LEU A 68 -5.02 -22.68 -2.05
N PRO A 69 -4.51 -23.84 -2.52
CA PRO A 69 -4.61 -25.07 -1.75
C PRO A 69 -3.89 -24.96 -0.42
N GLY A 70 -4.48 -25.53 0.61
CA GLY A 70 -3.93 -25.56 1.95
C GLY A 70 -2.68 -26.41 2.05
N GLN A 71 -1.80 -26.02 2.94
CA GLN A 71 -0.63 -26.80 3.33
C GLN A 71 -0.66 -27.07 4.84
N LEU A 72 0.10 -28.09 5.29
CA LEU A 72 0.27 -28.36 6.70
C LEU A 72 1.10 -27.24 7.34
N VAL A 73 0.47 -26.39 8.12
CA VAL A 73 1.15 -25.30 8.85
C VAL A 73 1.32 -25.73 10.31
N ARG A 74 2.57 -25.78 10.74
CA ARG A 74 2.89 -25.87 12.18
C ARG A 74 2.95 -24.46 12.73
N SER A 75 2.03 -24.11 13.61
CA SER A 75 2.09 -22.82 14.27
C SER A 75 1.61 -22.90 15.71
N GLY A 76 1.88 -21.91 16.48
CA GLY A 76 1.65 -21.71 17.90
C GLY A 76 2.52 -20.56 18.40
N GLU A 77 3.19 -19.89 17.47
CA GLU A 77 4.15 -18.84 17.79
C GLU A 77 3.47 -17.47 17.74
N VAL A 78 3.73 -16.63 18.73
CA VAL A 78 3.32 -15.23 18.74
C VAL A 78 4.40 -14.47 17.99
N VAL A 79 4.07 -13.95 16.81
CA VAL A 79 4.98 -13.13 16.01
C VAL A 79 4.73 -11.66 16.32
N ASP A 80 5.73 -10.98 16.86
CA ASP A 80 5.72 -9.52 17.01
C ASP A 80 6.36 -8.88 15.77
N PHE A 81 5.58 -8.11 15.04
CA PHE A 81 6.04 -7.45 13.83
C PHE A 81 5.63 -5.97 13.87
N PHE A 82 6.60 -5.07 14.01
CA PHE A 82 6.42 -3.62 14.09
C PHE A 82 5.38 -3.18 15.15
N GLY A 83 5.35 -3.83 16.35
CA GLY A 83 4.42 -3.53 17.42
C GLY A 83 3.00 -4.11 17.21
N MET A 84 2.82 -4.95 16.21
CA MET A 84 1.63 -5.78 16.02
C MET A 84 1.92 -7.19 16.52
N GLN A 85 1.09 -7.68 17.45
CA GLN A 85 1.17 -9.05 17.93
C GLN A 85 0.18 -9.93 17.17
N TYR A 86 0.69 -10.89 16.42
CA TYR A 86 -0.09 -11.90 15.72
C TYR A 86 -0.01 -13.22 16.46
N VAL A 87 -1.15 -13.67 16.94
CA VAL A 87 -1.28 -15.04 17.45
C VAL A 87 -1.55 -15.94 16.25
N VAL A 88 -0.55 -16.72 15.87
CA VAL A 88 -0.71 -17.70 14.80
C VAL A 88 -1.49 -18.88 15.37
N PRO A 89 -2.71 -19.19 14.89
CA PRO A 89 -3.52 -20.25 15.47
C PRO A 89 -2.85 -21.62 15.25
N LEU A 90 -2.96 -22.50 16.27
CA LEU A 90 -2.55 -23.91 16.20
C LEU A 90 -3.50 -24.67 15.25
N VAL A 91 -3.24 -24.63 13.95
CA VAL A 91 -4.03 -25.38 12.97
C VAL A 91 -3.13 -26.43 12.30
N GLN A 92 -3.42 -27.70 12.50
CA GLN A 92 -2.69 -28.82 11.88
C GLN A 92 -2.98 -28.99 10.39
N GLN A 93 -4.14 -28.53 9.92
CA GLN A 93 -4.53 -28.50 8.51
C GLN A 93 -5.21 -27.17 8.20
N TRP A 94 -4.56 -26.37 7.35
CA TRP A 94 -5.16 -25.14 6.85
C TRP A 94 -6.02 -25.46 5.61
N PRO A 95 -7.31 -25.10 5.56
CA PRO A 95 -8.18 -25.46 4.44
C PRO A 95 -7.87 -24.74 3.13
N GLY A 96 -6.95 -23.78 3.16
CA GLY A 96 -6.54 -22.97 2.02
C GLY A 96 -6.49 -21.49 2.34
N THR A 97 -5.81 -20.72 1.49
CA THR A 97 -5.71 -19.27 1.58
C THR A 97 -6.58 -18.64 0.50
N VAL A 98 -7.53 -17.80 0.87
CA VAL A 98 -8.31 -17.02 -0.10
C VAL A 98 -7.42 -15.91 -0.66
N LEU A 99 -7.12 -15.96 -1.96
CA LEU A 99 -6.48 -14.87 -2.67
C LEU A 99 -7.54 -13.84 -3.06
N ALA A 100 -7.36 -12.60 -2.64
CA ALA A 100 -8.29 -11.51 -2.90
C ALA A 100 -7.57 -10.24 -3.35
N VAL A 101 -8.30 -9.33 -4.01
CA VAL A 101 -7.84 -7.98 -4.36
C VAL A 101 -8.50 -6.96 -3.46
N ASN A 102 -7.71 -6.15 -2.80
CA ASN A 102 -8.20 -5.08 -1.95
C ASN A 102 -8.63 -3.86 -2.77
N VAL A 103 -9.82 -3.35 -2.50
CA VAL A 103 -10.35 -2.19 -3.25
C VAL A 103 -9.55 -0.93 -2.94
N GLY A 104 -9.24 -0.67 -1.68
CA GLY A 104 -8.55 0.54 -1.24
C GLY A 104 -7.07 0.57 -1.58
N GLY A 105 -6.38 -0.57 -1.47
CA GLY A 105 -4.93 -0.66 -1.65
C GLY A 105 -4.48 -1.12 -3.04
N ALA A 106 -5.35 -1.76 -3.82
CA ALA A 106 -5.03 -2.17 -5.19
C ALA A 106 -5.86 -1.46 -6.25
N VAL A 107 -7.20 -1.52 -6.17
CA VAL A 107 -8.06 -1.01 -7.25
C VAL A 107 -7.96 0.51 -7.37
N ILE A 108 -8.15 1.24 -6.27
CA ILE A 108 -8.12 2.71 -6.28
C ILE A 108 -6.73 3.24 -6.67
N PRO A 109 -5.60 2.77 -6.10
CA PRO A 109 -4.27 3.20 -6.53
C PRO A 109 -3.97 2.88 -7.99
N THR A 110 -4.42 1.73 -8.51
CA THR A 110 -4.25 1.36 -9.92
C THR A 110 -5.00 2.32 -10.84
N LEU A 111 -6.27 2.60 -10.55
CA LEU A 111 -7.08 3.55 -11.33
C LEU A 111 -6.48 4.95 -11.30
N MET A 112 -6.03 5.41 -10.14
CA MET A 112 -5.40 6.72 -10.01
C MET A 112 -4.05 6.79 -10.72
N SER A 113 -3.22 5.75 -10.64
CA SER A 113 -1.94 5.67 -11.35
C SER A 113 -2.17 5.69 -12.87
N THR A 114 -3.14 4.93 -13.35
CA THR A 114 -3.54 4.94 -14.77
C THR A 114 -4.00 6.32 -15.22
N TYR A 115 -4.85 6.97 -14.44
CA TYR A 115 -5.28 8.35 -14.71
C TYR A 115 -4.11 9.32 -14.81
N LEU A 116 -3.13 9.24 -13.89
CA LEU A 116 -1.95 10.11 -13.91
C LEU A 116 -1.05 9.84 -15.12
N VAL A 117 -0.83 8.58 -15.48
CA VAL A 117 -0.06 8.20 -16.68
C VAL A 117 -0.70 8.79 -17.94
N LEU A 118 -2.03 8.63 -18.09
CA LEU A 118 -2.78 9.15 -19.23
C LEU A 118 -2.76 10.68 -19.26
N ARG A 119 -3.03 11.33 -18.14
CA ARG A 119 -3.13 12.78 -18.04
C ARG A 119 -1.82 13.50 -18.36
N TYR A 120 -0.70 12.94 -17.93
CA TYR A 120 0.62 13.56 -18.07
C TYR A 120 1.50 12.89 -19.11
N GLN A 121 0.98 11.86 -19.82
CA GLN A 121 1.71 11.09 -20.86
C GLN A 121 3.06 10.55 -20.35
N LEU A 122 3.06 10.01 -19.12
CA LEU A 122 4.27 9.58 -18.41
C LEU A 122 4.65 8.12 -18.67
N TRP A 123 4.26 7.52 -19.79
CA TRP A 123 4.40 6.09 -20.08
C TRP A 123 5.79 5.54 -19.77
N VAL A 124 6.83 6.10 -20.37
CA VAL A 124 8.20 5.61 -20.21
C VAL A 124 8.72 5.86 -18.79
N LYS A 125 8.54 7.08 -18.26
CA LYS A 125 9.02 7.42 -16.91
C LYS A 125 8.29 6.64 -15.82
N ALA A 126 6.98 6.44 -15.98
CA ALA A 126 6.17 5.64 -15.07
C ALA A 126 6.59 4.18 -15.08
N THR A 127 6.81 3.60 -16.26
CA THR A 127 7.29 2.21 -16.37
C THR A 127 8.65 2.03 -15.72
N ILE A 128 9.59 2.95 -15.93
CA ILE A 128 10.90 2.90 -15.26
C ILE A 128 10.75 3.04 -13.74
N ALA A 129 9.93 3.99 -13.27
CA ALA A 129 9.68 4.17 -11.84
C ALA A 129 9.08 2.91 -11.21
N VAL A 130 8.03 2.36 -11.79
CA VAL A 130 7.35 1.16 -11.30
C VAL A 130 8.30 -0.04 -11.28
N ALA A 131 9.02 -0.28 -12.39
CA ALA A 131 9.95 -1.41 -12.49
C ALA A 131 11.08 -1.32 -11.45
N ALA A 132 11.72 -0.15 -11.34
CA ALA A 132 12.82 0.05 -10.39
C ALA A 132 12.33 -0.09 -8.94
N ILE A 133 11.19 0.50 -8.57
CA ILE A 133 10.63 0.37 -7.23
C ILE A 133 10.18 -1.06 -6.97
N ALA A 134 9.55 -1.74 -7.93
CA ALA A 134 9.15 -3.13 -7.76
C ALA A 134 10.34 -4.04 -7.44
N VAL A 135 11.46 -3.89 -8.15
CA VAL A 135 12.69 -4.66 -7.88
C VAL A 135 13.23 -4.38 -6.48
N ILE A 136 13.29 -3.10 -6.08
CA ILE A 136 13.80 -2.71 -4.76
C ILE A 136 12.89 -3.26 -3.65
N ILE A 137 11.57 -3.11 -3.81
CA ILE A 137 10.59 -3.60 -2.84
C ILE A 137 10.62 -5.12 -2.76
N HIS A 138 10.72 -5.82 -3.90
CA HIS A 138 10.83 -7.28 -3.91
C HIS A 138 12.06 -7.76 -3.14
N ALA A 139 13.20 -7.07 -3.29
CA ALA A 139 14.42 -7.38 -2.55
C ALA A 139 14.31 -7.13 -1.04
N MET A 140 13.39 -6.24 -0.61
CA MET A 140 13.14 -5.92 0.80
C MET A 140 11.96 -6.69 1.39
N ALA A 141 11.16 -7.33 0.54
CA ALA A 141 9.96 -8.08 0.95
C ALA A 141 10.35 -9.40 1.61
N THR A 142 9.86 -9.64 2.81
CA THR A 142 10.10 -10.87 3.56
C THR A 142 8.80 -11.60 3.83
N PRO A 143 8.70 -12.90 3.50
CA PRO A 143 7.55 -13.72 3.86
C PRO A 143 7.54 -13.98 5.37
N VAL A 144 6.41 -13.70 6.02
CA VAL A 144 6.21 -13.91 7.45
C VAL A 144 5.05 -14.87 7.65
N HIS A 145 5.30 -16.00 8.32
CA HIS A 145 4.27 -17.02 8.59
C HIS A 145 3.10 -16.43 9.37
N GLY A 146 1.88 -16.74 8.94
CA GLY A 146 0.65 -16.25 9.55
C GLY A 146 0.28 -14.80 9.21
N LEU A 147 1.20 -14.04 8.64
CA LEU A 147 1.01 -12.61 8.35
C LEU A 147 0.88 -12.33 6.84
N GLY A 148 1.76 -12.91 6.04
CA GLY A 148 1.88 -12.61 4.61
C GLY A 148 3.25 -12.06 4.24
N ILE A 149 3.30 -11.11 3.32
CA ILE A 149 4.54 -10.46 2.87
C ILE A 149 4.72 -9.14 3.62
N ALA A 150 5.83 -9.02 4.33
CA ALA A 150 6.18 -7.83 5.10
C ALA A 150 7.22 -6.98 4.38
N VAL A 151 7.01 -5.66 4.39
CA VAL A 151 7.94 -4.67 3.80
C VAL A 151 8.17 -3.54 4.80
N PRO A 152 9.41 -3.04 4.98
CA PRO A 152 9.67 -1.87 5.82
C PRO A 152 8.88 -0.65 5.32
N VAL A 153 8.27 0.11 6.24
CA VAL A 153 7.36 1.22 5.85
C VAL A 153 8.09 2.41 5.25
N PHE A 154 9.20 2.84 5.85
CA PHE A 154 9.85 4.12 5.50
C PHE A 154 10.83 4.02 4.33
N ALA A 155 11.56 2.91 4.18
CA ALA A 155 12.55 2.77 3.14
C ALA A 155 11.95 2.88 1.72
N PRO A 156 10.84 2.22 1.40
CA PRO A 156 10.14 2.40 0.13
C PRO A 156 9.75 3.84 -0.18
N VAL A 157 9.27 4.57 0.83
CA VAL A 157 8.86 5.97 0.70
C VAL A 157 10.01 6.85 0.23
N VAL A 158 11.16 6.75 0.92
CA VAL A 158 12.34 7.58 0.63
C VAL A 158 12.91 7.24 -0.74
N VAL A 159 13.08 5.96 -1.04
CA VAL A 159 13.61 5.50 -2.34
C VAL A 159 12.69 5.93 -3.49
N THR A 160 11.39 5.79 -3.31
CA THR A 160 10.40 6.23 -4.31
C THR A 160 10.47 7.73 -4.56
N ALA A 161 10.54 8.55 -3.51
CA ALA A 161 10.63 9.99 -3.65
C ALA A 161 11.90 10.42 -4.38
N ILE A 162 13.05 9.84 -4.02
CA ILE A 162 14.33 10.11 -4.68
C ILE A 162 14.29 9.72 -6.15
N LEU A 163 13.83 8.50 -6.46
CA LEU A 163 13.76 8.01 -7.83
C LEU A 163 12.82 8.85 -8.70
N ALA A 164 11.65 9.20 -8.18
CA ALA A 164 10.69 10.05 -8.88
C ALA A 164 11.30 11.43 -9.21
N PHE A 165 12.03 12.02 -8.27
CA PHE A 165 12.70 13.29 -8.45
C PHE A 165 13.84 13.21 -9.49
N LEU A 166 14.64 12.13 -9.49
CA LEU A 166 15.69 11.89 -10.47
C LEU A 166 15.13 11.70 -11.87
N LEU A 167 13.99 11.00 -12.03
CA LEU A 167 13.34 10.78 -13.31
C LEU A 167 12.71 12.05 -13.89
N SER A 168 12.17 12.91 -13.04
CA SER A 168 11.59 14.17 -13.48
C SER A 168 11.31 15.10 -12.30
N ARG A 169 11.95 16.27 -12.27
CA ARG A 169 11.65 17.29 -11.26
C ARG A 169 10.25 17.89 -11.40
N GLU A 170 9.78 18.03 -12.63
CA GLU A 170 8.45 18.58 -12.93
C GLU A 170 7.31 17.64 -12.54
N TYR A 171 7.48 16.35 -12.85
CA TYR A 171 6.47 15.30 -12.60
C TYR A 171 6.83 14.40 -11.42
N ALA A 172 7.67 14.87 -10.49
CA ALA A 172 8.12 14.07 -9.35
C ALA A 172 6.96 13.55 -8.49
N ALA A 173 5.96 14.37 -8.20
CA ALA A 173 4.81 13.96 -7.39
C ALA A 173 3.93 12.89 -8.08
N PRO A 174 3.50 13.04 -9.35
CA PRO A 174 2.81 11.97 -10.08
C PRO A 174 3.64 10.68 -10.16
N LEU A 175 4.95 10.78 -10.48
CA LEU A 175 5.83 9.61 -10.56
C LEU A 175 6.04 8.94 -9.21
N ALA A 176 6.11 9.71 -8.13
CA ALA A 176 6.20 9.17 -6.78
C ALA A 176 4.93 8.40 -6.39
N TYR A 177 3.75 8.90 -6.75
CA TYR A 177 2.50 8.18 -6.53
C TYR A 177 2.46 6.89 -7.34
N ILE A 178 2.71 6.97 -8.66
CA ILE A 178 2.66 5.81 -9.55
C ILE A 178 3.71 4.77 -9.14
N GLY A 179 4.96 5.19 -8.97
CA GLY A 179 6.06 4.30 -8.58
C GLY A 179 5.86 3.69 -7.20
N GLY A 180 5.45 4.52 -6.22
CA GLY A 180 5.19 4.08 -4.85
C GLY A 180 4.04 3.10 -4.74
N SER A 181 2.89 3.41 -5.37
CA SER A 181 1.72 2.53 -5.30
C SER A 181 1.90 1.28 -6.16
N MET A 182 2.17 1.43 -7.45
CA MET A 182 2.25 0.29 -8.37
C MET A 182 3.53 -0.51 -8.17
N GLY A 183 4.66 0.15 -7.86
CA GLY A 183 5.92 -0.54 -7.58
C GLY A 183 5.83 -1.39 -6.32
N THR A 184 5.21 -0.89 -5.26
CA THR A 184 4.98 -1.67 -4.04
C THR A 184 3.99 -2.81 -4.29
N LEU A 185 2.87 -2.57 -4.97
CA LEU A 185 1.88 -3.59 -5.31
C LEU A 185 2.52 -4.75 -6.11
N ILE A 186 3.34 -4.43 -7.10
CA ILE A 186 4.02 -5.44 -7.91
C ILE A 186 5.14 -6.10 -7.11
N GLY A 187 6.00 -5.33 -6.46
CA GLY A 187 7.20 -5.83 -5.79
C GLY A 187 6.91 -6.61 -4.51
N ALA A 188 5.96 -6.16 -3.69
CA ALA A 188 5.60 -6.85 -2.47
C ALA A 188 4.61 -7.99 -2.72
N ASP A 189 3.49 -7.71 -3.41
CA ASP A 189 2.39 -8.65 -3.49
C ASP A 189 2.50 -9.57 -4.71
N LEU A 190 2.48 -9.00 -5.93
CA LEU A 190 2.40 -9.82 -7.14
C LEU A 190 3.66 -10.66 -7.39
N SER A 191 4.84 -10.15 -7.05
CA SER A 191 6.11 -10.88 -7.22
C SER A 191 6.37 -11.95 -6.15
N ASN A 192 5.49 -12.08 -5.14
CA ASN A 192 5.61 -13.06 -4.06
C ASN A 192 4.38 -13.97 -3.94
N LEU A 193 3.52 -14.01 -4.96
CA LEU A 193 2.31 -14.85 -4.95
C LEU A 193 2.59 -16.34 -4.75
N ASP A 194 3.73 -16.81 -5.26
CA ASP A 194 4.22 -18.18 -5.11
C ASP A 194 4.54 -18.55 -3.65
N LYS A 195 4.91 -17.57 -2.83
CA LYS A 195 5.28 -17.77 -1.43
C LYS A 195 4.08 -17.77 -0.48
N ILE A 196 2.93 -17.29 -0.94
CA ILE A 196 1.74 -17.07 -0.08
C ILE A 196 1.12 -18.39 0.38
N SER A 197 1.07 -19.43 -0.46
CA SER A 197 0.38 -20.68 -0.17
C SER A 197 0.94 -21.44 1.05
N GLY A 198 2.21 -21.18 1.42
CA GLY A 198 2.87 -21.79 2.58
C GLY A 198 2.81 -21.00 3.88
N LEU A 199 2.25 -19.78 3.87
CA LEU A 199 2.31 -18.88 5.02
C LEU A 199 1.19 -19.11 6.06
N GLY A 200 0.17 -19.92 5.78
CA GLY A 200 -0.92 -20.21 6.72
C GLY A 200 -1.83 -19.03 7.03
N ALA A 201 -1.85 -18.01 6.20
CA ALA A 201 -2.76 -16.89 6.34
C ALA A 201 -4.16 -17.25 5.77
N PRO A 202 -5.28 -16.89 6.44
CA PRO A 202 -6.63 -17.20 5.95
C PRO A 202 -6.97 -16.46 4.65
N VAL A 203 -6.48 -15.24 4.53
CA VAL A 203 -6.69 -14.38 3.36
C VAL A 203 -5.36 -13.76 2.99
N ALA A 204 -4.99 -13.87 1.72
CA ALA A 204 -3.90 -13.13 1.11
C ALA A 204 -4.51 -12.03 0.23
N SER A 205 -4.34 -10.80 0.65
CA SER A 205 -4.95 -9.66 -0.02
C SER A 205 -3.91 -8.89 -0.82
N ILE A 206 -4.05 -8.92 -2.14
CA ILE A 206 -3.27 -8.08 -3.06
C ILE A 206 -3.70 -6.63 -2.84
N GLY A 207 -2.79 -5.78 -2.43
CA GLY A 207 -3.08 -4.42 -2.02
C GLY A 207 -3.29 -4.25 -0.51
N GLY A 208 -2.87 -5.26 0.26
CA GLY A 208 -2.91 -5.24 1.72
C GLY A 208 -4.21 -5.73 2.35
N ALA A 209 -4.12 -6.12 3.61
CA ALA A 209 -5.22 -6.76 4.35
C ALA A 209 -5.79 -5.88 5.48
N GLY A 210 -5.71 -4.57 5.37
CA GLY A 210 -6.22 -3.71 6.46
C GLY A 210 -6.01 -2.22 6.28
N THR A 211 -6.41 -1.47 7.26
CA THR A 211 -6.28 -0.01 7.34
C THR A 211 -4.80 0.41 7.33
N PHE A 212 -4.46 1.38 6.49
CA PHE A 212 -3.10 1.91 6.31
C PHE A 212 -2.08 0.90 5.78
N ASP A 213 -2.42 0.29 4.68
CA ASP A 213 -1.52 -0.55 3.92
C ASP A 213 -0.25 0.19 3.46
N GLY A 214 0.84 -0.57 3.40
CA GLY A 214 2.15 -0.08 2.93
C GLY A 214 2.11 0.56 1.55
N ILE A 215 1.22 0.11 0.66
CA ILE A 215 1.03 0.66 -0.69
C ILE A 215 0.47 2.08 -0.63
N PHE A 216 -0.61 2.27 0.14
CA PHE A 216 -1.22 3.58 0.33
C PHE A 216 -0.25 4.56 1.01
N LEU A 217 0.39 4.12 2.10
CA LEU A 217 1.36 4.95 2.82
C LEU A 217 2.55 5.30 1.94
N THR A 218 3.13 4.33 1.23
CA THR A 218 4.28 4.58 0.34
C THR A 218 3.91 5.58 -0.75
N GLY A 219 2.76 5.40 -1.41
CA GLY A 219 2.30 6.32 -2.45
C GLY A 219 2.11 7.74 -1.93
N ILE A 220 1.36 7.92 -0.84
CA ILE A 220 1.02 9.25 -0.29
C ILE A 220 2.25 9.95 0.33
N LEU A 221 3.05 9.25 1.14
CA LEU A 221 4.22 9.85 1.77
C LEU A 221 5.31 10.19 0.75
N ALA A 222 5.50 9.36 -0.28
CA ALA A 222 6.43 9.66 -1.37
C ALA A 222 5.99 10.91 -2.16
N VAL A 223 4.67 11.09 -2.38
CA VAL A 223 4.12 12.31 -2.98
C VAL A 223 4.40 13.54 -2.11
N LEU A 224 4.22 13.42 -0.80
CA LEU A 224 4.51 14.52 0.13
C LEU A 224 5.98 14.93 0.06
N LEU A 225 6.90 13.97 0.13
CA LEU A 225 8.33 14.24 0.03
C LEU A 225 8.70 14.83 -1.34
N ALA A 226 8.25 14.23 -2.43
CA ALA A 226 8.49 14.73 -3.78
C ALA A 226 7.85 16.10 -4.02
N GLY A 227 6.66 16.34 -3.43
CA GLY A 227 5.94 17.61 -3.53
C GLY A 227 6.61 18.78 -2.83
N ILE A 228 7.38 18.53 -1.75
CA ILE A 228 8.18 19.57 -1.07
C ILE A 228 9.32 20.06 -1.97
N VAL A 229 9.96 19.14 -2.68
CA VAL A 229 11.15 19.42 -3.50
C VAL A 229 10.79 19.86 -4.92
N SER A 230 9.60 19.54 -5.42
CA SER A 230 9.16 19.85 -6.78
C SER A 230 8.61 21.29 -6.90
N PRO A 231 9.23 22.15 -7.73
CA PRO A 231 8.93 23.59 -7.72
C PRO A 231 7.63 24.00 -8.41
N SER A 232 7.03 23.20 -9.29
CA SER A 232 5.87 23.61 -10.10
C SER A 232 4.77 22.57 -10.19
N ARG A 233 3.52 23.02 -10.48
CA ARG A 233 2.43 22.11 -10.85
C ARG A 233 2.73 21.49 -12.21
N PRO A 234 2.63 20.17 -12.36
CA PRO A 234 2.79 19.54 -13.65
C PRO A 234 1.69 20.02 -14.61
N LYS A 235 2.06 20.36 -15.84
CA LYS A 235 1.12 20.74 -16.86
C LYS A 235 0.50 19.48 -17.48
N PRO A 236 -0.85 19.41 -17.61
CA PRO A 236 -1.47 18.30 -18.32
C PRO A 236 -1.08 18.34 -19.80
N ALA A 237 -1.13 17.18 -20.46
CA ALA A 237 -0.82 17.07 -21.88
C ALA A 237 -1.96 17.57 -22.80
N TRP A 238 -3.17 17.78 -22.22
CA TRP A 238 -4.35 18.39 -22.90
C TRP A 238 -5.05 19.36 -21.97
#